data_643316093cc0a0e5916360f25d441f66
#
_entry.id   643316093cc0a0e5916360f25d441f66
#
_cell.length_a   1.000
_cell.length_b   1.000
_cell.length_c   1.000
_cell.angle_alpha   90.00
_cell.angle_beta   90.00
_cell.angle_gamma   90.00
#
_symmetry.space_group_name_H-M   'P 1'
#
loop_
_entity.id
_entity.type
_entity.pdbx_description
1 polymer ?
#
loop_
_entity_poly.entity_id
_entity_poly.type
_entity_poly.pdbx_seq_one_letter_code
_entity_poly.pdbx_strand_id
1 'polypeptide(L)'
;LYRFTALAFADPLCGTWSQLADAGTQTCVRAACEFLREEPAAIATSLGWGEIRLDQFDLEELFARLPDSPEALNAEYEQTFGLLVAAACPPYETEYISEKLSFQRAQQLADISGFYRAFGVEPGAERPDHVALELEFLALLIDLEARAETKDQFVVSRDAQSNFVANHLAWWLPSFAQLLWKESPQSFFAASGRLLCAFLPTERALLKVEPPSTPIPPSRIERPEECEGCSLHAL
;
A
#
# COMPACT_ATOMS: atom_id res chain seq x y z
N LEU A 1 4.87 8.16 7.71
CA LEU A 1 4.86 7.79 6.29
C LEU A 1 3.62 6.98 5.94
N TYR A 2 3.26 5.95 6.69
CA TYR A 2 2.06 5.11 6.45
C TYR A 2 0.78 5.93 6.28
N ARG A 3 0.53 6.92 7.16
CA ARG A 3 -0.65 7.78 7.05
C ARG A 3 -0.66 8.61 5.76
N PHE A 4 0.50 9.11 5.33
CA PHE A 4 0.60 9.86 4.08
C PHE A 4 0.33 8.95 2.86
N THR A 5 0.92 7.77 2.83
CA THR A 5 0.70 6.81 1.73
C THR A 5 -0.71 6.23 1.74
N ALA A 6 -1.32 6.03 2.91
CA ALA A 6 -2.75 5.68 3.02
C ALA A 6 -3.63 6.75 2.37
N LEU A 7 -3.41 8.04 2.68
CA LEU A 7 -4.11 9.16 2.04
C LEU A 7 -3.88 9.24 0.54
N ALA A 8 -2.65 8.93 0.09
CA ALA A 8 -2.31 8.95 -1.33
C ALA A 8 -3.10 7.90 -2.14
N PHE A 9 -3.37 6.73 -1.55
CA PHE A 9 -4.08 5.63 -2.22
C PHE A 9 -5.57 5.56 -1.87
N ALA A 10 -6.08 6.38 -0.96
CA ALA A 10 -7.51 6.44 -0.66
C ALA A 10 -8.27 7.15 -1.79
N ASP A 11 -9.58 6.88 -1.88
CA ASP A 11 -10.46 7.54 -2.85
C ASP A 11 -10.37 9.08 -2.70
N PRO A 12 -9.94 9.81 -3.75
CA PRO A 12 -9.82 11.26 -3.70
C PRO A 12 -11.13 11.99 -3.39
N LEU A 13 -12.28 11.39 -3.67
CA LEU A 13 -13.60 11.94 -3.35
C LEU A 13 -13.82 12.08 -1.82
N CYS A 14 -13.03 11.39 -1.01
CA CYS A 14 -13.01 11.57 0.45
C CYS A 14 -12.24 12.83 0.92
N GLY A 15 -11.81 13.70 0.00
CA GLY A 15 -11.15 14.97 0.32
C GLY A 15 -9.68 14.85 0.72
N THR A 16 -9.01 13.79 0.29
CA THR A 16 -7.60 13.51 0.65
C THR A 16 -6.62 14.53 0.08
N TRP A 17 -6.94 15.12 -1.08
CA TRP A 17 -6.07 16.08 -1.76
C TRP A 17 -5.62 17.24 -0.85
N SER A 18 -6.54 17.81 -0.09
CA SER A 18 -6.22 18.96 0.79
C SER A 18 -5.20 18.60 1.87
N GLN A 19 -5.21 17.35 2.34
CA GLN A 19 -4.26 16.84 3.33
C GLN A 19 -2.90 16.54 2.69
N LEU A 20 -2.89 16.00 1.47
CA LEU A 20 -1.67 15.73 0.71
C LEU A 20 -0.96 17.02 0.29
N ALA A 21 -1.72 18.06 -0.09
CA ALA A 21 -1.21 19.37 -0.48
C ALA A 21 -0.83 20.25 0.70
N ASP A 22 -1.21 19.89 1.93
CA ASP A 22 -0.91 20.69 3.12
C ASP A 22 0.59 20.73 3.42
N ALA A 23 1.13 21.95 3.55
CA ALA A 23 2.56 22.16 3.79
C ALA A 23 3.04 21.55 5.12
N GLY A 24 2.18 21.53 6.15
CA GLY A 24 2.48 20.88 7.43
C GLY A 24 2.63 19.38 7.27
N THR A 25 1.70 18.74 6.55
CA THR A 25 1.76 17.32 6.22
C THR A 25 3.04 16.97 5.46
N GLN A 26 3.38 17.73 4.41
CA GLN A 26 4.59 17.50 3.63
C GLN A 26 5.87 17.71 4.47
N THR A 27 5.87 18.69 5.39
CA THR A 27 6.97 18.90 6.34
C THR A 27 7.12 17.71 7.28
N CYS A 28 6.03 17.14 7.81
CA CYS A 28 6.07 15.93 8.62
C CYS A 28 6.63 14.73 7.84
N VAL A 29 6.28 14.58 6.57
CA VAL A 29 6.80 13.50 5.71
C VAL A 29 8.30 13.65 5.49
N ARG A 30 8.80 14.89 5.25
CA ARG A 30 10.26 15.17 5.16
C ARG A 30 10.98 14.77 6.43
N ALA A 31 10.49 15.24 7.57
CA ALA A 31 11.08 14.92 8.87
C ALA A 31 11.10 13.40 9.15
N ALA A 32 10.02 12.69 8.81
CA ALA A 32 9.95 11.24 8.95
C ALA A 32 10.96 10.51 8.05
N CYS A 33 11.13 10.95 6.81
CA CYS A 33 12.15 10.39 5.90
C CYS A 33 13.57 10.66 6.41
N GLU A 34 13.86 11.85 6.92
CA GLU A 34 15.15 12.19 7.51
C GLU A 34 15.44 11.31 8.73
N PHE A 35 14.48 11.18 9.64
CA PHE A 35 14.58 10.32 10.80
C PHE A 35 14.90 8.86 10.42
N LEU A 36 14.15 8.30 9.48
CA LEU A 36 14.38 6.91 9.05
C LEU A 36 15.71 6.71 8.30
N ARG A 37 16.22 7.74 7.60
CA ARG A 37 17.54 7.67 6.95
C ARG A 37 18.69 7.58 7.97
N GLU A 38 18.53 8.18 9.14
CA GLU A 38 19.52 8.16 10.23
C GLU A 38 19.48 6.87 11.07
N GLU A 39 18.40 6.07 10.93
CA GLU A 39 18.27 4.83 11.68
C GLU A 39 19.34 3.80 11.27
N PRO A 40 20.08 3.21 12.25
CA PRO A 40 21.07 2.19 11.95
C PRO A 40 20.49 0.99 11.19
N ALA A 41 19.22 0.67 11.43
CA ALA A 41 18.50 -0.38 10.72
C ALA A 41 18.37 -0.09 9.21
N ALA A 42 18.21 1.17 8.81
CA ALA A 42 18.15 1.57 7.40
C ALA A 42 19.46 1.28 6.65
N ILE A 43 20.59 1.41 7.33
CA ILE A 43 21.91 1.20 6.73
C ILE A 43 22.22 -0.29 6.57
N ALA A 44 21.82 -1.10 7.55
CA ALA A 44 22.15 -2.52 7.65
C ALA A 44 21.11 -3.45 6.98
N THR A 45 19.96 -2.90 6.53
CA THR A 45 18.86 -3.73 6.02
C THR A 45 19.20 -4.36 4.67
N SER A 46 18.81 -5.62 4.50
CA SER A 46 18.79 -6.28 3.19
C SER A 46 17.54 -5.85 2.43
N LEU A 47 17.71 -5.49 1.16
CA LEU A 47 16.60 -5.15 0.28
C LEU A 47 15.92 -6.42 -0.22
N GLY A 48 14.59 -6.44 -0.18
CA GLY A 48 13.78 -7.40 -0.88
C GLY A 48 13.61 -7.03 -2.36
N TRP A 49 12.95 -7.89 -3.11
CA TRP A 49 12.64 -7.61 -4.51
C TRP A 49 11.75 -6.36 -4.64
N GLY A 50 12.12 -5.46 -5.55
CA GLY A 50 11.37 -4.22 -5.80
C GLY A 50 11.57 -3.12 -4.77
N GLU A 51 12.24 -3.39 -3.67
CA GLU A 51 12.58 -2.40 -2.66
C GLU A 51 13.78 -1.54 -3.09
N ILE A 52 13.84 -0.33 -2.61
CA ILE A 52 14.95 0.60 -2.81
C ILE A 52 15.38 1.19 -1.47
N ARG A 53 16.57 1.77 -1.44
CA ARG A 53 17.02 2.49 -0.24
C ARG A 53 16.34 3.85 -0.15
N LEU A 54 15.97 4.28 1.05
CA LEU A 54 15.31 5.56 1.28
C LEU A 54 16.21 6.76 0.89
N ASP A 55 17.53 6.62 0.95
CA ASP A 55 18.49 7.64 0.52
C ASP A 55 18.56 7.81 -1.02
N GLN A 56 18.03 6.84 -1.78
CA GLN A 56 17.91 6.87 -3.24
C GLN A 56 16.56 7.40 -3.72
N PHE A 57 15.65 7.73 -2.81
CA PHE A 57 14.32 8.24 -3.13
C PHE A 57 14.28 9.77 -3.10
N ASP A 58 13.82 10.36 -4.21
CA ASP A 58 13.61 11.81 -4.30
C ASP A 58 12.19 12.17 -3.82
N LEU A 59 12.11 12.70 -2.61
CA LEU A 59 10.85 13.10 -1.99
C LEU A 59 10.25 14.36 -2.63
N GLU A 60 11.09 15.27 -3.12
CA GLU A 60 10.62 16.49 -3.77
C GLU A 60 9.99 16.19 -5.15
N GLU A 61 10.50 15.17 -5.85
CA GLU A 61 9.87 14.67 -7.06
C GLU A 61 8.47 14.13 -6.78
N LEU A 62 8.26 13.43 -5.65
CA LEU A 62 6.93 12.96 -5.25
C LEU A 62 5.95 14.14 -5.06
N PHE A 63 6.36 15.16 -4.32
CA PHE A 63 5.49 16.32 -4.08
C PHE A 63 5.22 17.13 -5.35
N ALA A 64 6.21 17.22 -6.24
CA ALA A 64 6.06 17.89 -7.54
C ALA A 64 5.10 17.15 -8.49
N ARG A 65 4.84 15.86 -8.26
CA ARG A 65 3.89 15.06 -9.03
C ARG A 65 2.46 15.07 -8.49
N LEU A 66 2.24 15.64 -7.29
CA LEU A 66 0.88 15.79 -6.76
C LEU A 66 0.08 16.70 -7.71
N PRO A 67 -1.05 16.24 -8.26
CA PRO A 67 -1.88 17.06 -9.13
C PRO A 67 -2.34 18.36 -8.47
N ASP A 68 -2.50 19.43 -9.27
CA ASP A 68 -2.76 20.79 -8.79
C ASP A 68 -4.17 20.98 -8.18
N SER A 69 -5.06 20.01 -8.35
CA SER A 69 -6.43 20.08 -7.83
C SER A 69 -7.01 18.72 -7.46
N PRO A 70 -8.05 18.69 -6.61
CA PRO A 70 -8.78 17.47 -6.28
C PRO A 70 -9.34 16.76 -7.52
N GLU A 71 -9.85 17.52 -8.50
CA GLU A 71 -10.41 16.96 -9.73
C GLU A 71 -9.33 16.28 -10.60
N ALA A 72 -8.15 16.90 -10.67
CA ALA A 72 -7.02 16.33 -11.39
C ALA A 72 -6.50 15.04 -10.71
N LEU A 73 -6.44 15.01 -9.37
CA LEU A 73 -6.10 13.81 -8.62
C LEU A 73 -7.14 12.70 -8.83
N ASN A 74 -8.44 13.05 -8.82
CA ASN A 74 -9.50 12.08 -9.08
C ASN A 74 -9.41 11.50 -10.50
N ALA A 75 -9.17 12.34 -11.51
CA ALA A 75 -9.01 11.88 -12.88
C ALA A 75 -7.82 10.91 -13.04
N GLU A 76 -6.69 11.19 -12.38
CA GLU A 76 -5.53 10.30 -12.36
C GLU A 76 -5.82 9.00 -11.61
N TYR A 77 -6.58 9.06 -10.50
CA TYR A 77 -7.02 7.88 -9.74
C TYR A 77 -7.89 6.97 -10.60
N GLU A 78 -8.90 7.52 -11.27
CA GLU A 78 -9.79 6.77 -12.17
C GLU A 78 -9.02 6.14 -13.33
N GLN A 79 -8.05 6.86 -13.90
CA GLN A 79 -7.20 6.34 -14.97
C GLN A 79 -6.30 5.19 -14.48
N THR A 80 -5.78 5.27 -13.25
CA THR A 80 -4.84 4.30 -12.70
C THR A 80 -5.53 3.05 -12.18
N PHE A 81 -6.63 3.22 -11.42
CA PHE A 81 -7.29 2.13 -10.71
C PHE A 81 -8.60 1.69 -11.37
N GLY A 82 -9.18 2.52 -12.23
CA GLY A 82 -10.38 2.22 -13.01
C GLY A 82 -11.66 2.13 -12.17
N LEU A 83 -12.81 2.26 -12.86
CA LEU A 83 -14.11 2.11 -12.22
C LEU A 83 -14.80 0.78 -12.58
N LEU A 84 -14.49 0.17 -13.72
CA LEU A 84 -15.28 -0.93 -14.28
C LEU A 84 -14.47 -2.05 -14.95
N VAL A 85 -13.16 -1.91 -15.08
CA VAL A 85 -12.30 -2.92 -15.73
C VAL A 85 -11.25 -3.34 -14.73
N ALA A 86 -10.91 -4.64 -14.73
CA ALA A 86 -9.79 -5.14 -13.94
C ALA A 86 -8.58 -4.23 -14.15
N ALA A 87 -8.29 -3.42 -13.12
CA ALA A 87 -7.23 -2.43 -13.19
C ALA A 87 -5.90 -3.13 -13.47
N ALA A 88 -5.06 -2.52 -14.30
CA ALA A 88 -3.71 -3.03 -14.52
C ALA A 88 -2.89 -3.08 -13.22
N CYS A 89 -3.24 -2.22 -12.26
CA CYS A 89 -2.62 -2.09 -10.94
C CYS A 89 -3.69 -2.20 -9.84
N PRO A 90 -4.24 -3.40 -9.55
CA PRO A 90 -5.28 -3.53 -8.54
C PRO A 90 -4.77 -3.14 -7.16
N PRO A 91 -5.45 -2.23 -6.42
CA PRO A 91 -5.02 -1.77 -5.12
C PRO A 91 -5.44 -2.70 -3.97
N TYR A 92 -5.57 -4.00 -4.23
CA TYR A 92 -6.09 -5.00 -3.31
C TYR A 92 -5.10 -6.17 -3.14
N GLU A 93 -4.74 -6.51 -1.92
CA GLU A 93 -3.78 -7.56 -1.60
C GLU A 93 -4.14 -8.90 -2.26
N THR A 94 -5.41 -9.31 -2.16
CA THR A 94 -5.81 -10.64 -2.64
C THR A 94 -5.81 -10.79 -4.16
N GLU A 95 -5.71 -9.69 -4.92
CA GLU A 95 -5.53 -9.74 -6.38
C GLU A 95 -4.12 -10.22 -6.78
N TYR A 96 -3.18 -10.21 -5.85
CA TYR A 96 -1.82 -10.75 -6.03
C TYR A 96 -1.74 -12.25 -5.66
N ILE A 97 -2.80 -12.84 -5.13
CA ILE A 97 -2.95 -14.28 -4.93
C ILE A 97 -3.54 -14.91 -6.19
N SER A 98 -2.95 -15.99 -6.69
CA SER A 98 -3.44 -16.71 -7.87
C SER A 98 -4.94 -17.02 -7.77
N GLU A 99 -5.70 -16.80 -8.85
CA GLU A 99 -7.14 -17.10 -8.92
C GLU A 99 -7.47 -18.56 -8.61
N LYS A 100 -6.54 -19.48 -8.94
CA LYS A 100 -6.67 -20.91 -8.62
C LYS A 100 -6.70 -21.20 -7.13
N LEU A 101 -6.36 -20.21 -6.29
CA LEU A 101 -6.26 -20.32 -4.84
C LEU A 101 -7.37 -19.51 -4.14
N SER A 102 -8.61 -19.63 -4.61
CA SER A 102 -9.77 -18.89 -4.06
C SER A 102 -9.96 -19.06 -2.55
N PHE A 103 -9.64 -20.24 -2.03
CA PHE A 103 -9.66 -20.49 -0.59
C PHE A 103 -8.62 -19.64 0.15
N GLN A 104 -7.42 -19.48 -0.40
CA GLN A 104 -6.39 -18.63 0.20
C GLN A 104 -6.79 -17.16 0.19
N ARG A 105 -7.44 -16.67 -0.88
CA ARG A 105 -8.00 -15.31 -0.93
C ARG A 105 -9.00 -15.06 0.20
N ALA A 106 -9.94 -16.00 0.39
CA ALA A 106 -10.93 -15.89 1.45
C ALA A 106 -10.30 -15.94 2.85
N GLN A 107 -9.28 -16.78 3.04
CA GLN A 107 -8.54 -16.87 4.29
C GLN A 107 -7.78 -15.57 4.58
N GLN A 108 -7.12 -14.98 3.57
CA GLN A 108 -6.39 -13.72 3.70
C GLN A 108 -7.33 -12.57 4.09
N LEU A 109 -8.47 -12.44 3.42
CA LEU A 109 -9.50 -11.45 3.78
C LEU A 109 -10.03 -11.62 5.21
N ALA A 110 -10.21 -12.87 5.65
CA ALA A 110 -10.65 -13.17 7.01
C ALA A 110 -9.58 -12.81 8.05
N ASP A 111 -8.30 -13.01 7.73
CA ASP A 111 -7.18 -12.69 8.59
C ASP A 111 -7.04 -11.17 8.77
N ILE A 112 -7.02 -10.39 7.68
CA ILE A 112 -7.03 -8.92 7.71
C ILE A 112 -8.18 -8.40 8.57
N SER A 113 -9.40 -8.90 8.32
CA SER A 113 -10.59 -8.53 9.08
C SER A 113 -10.49 -8.94 10.56
N GLY A 114 -9.76 -10.01 10.85
CA GLY A 114 -9.42 -10.45 12.20
C GLY A 114 -8.53 -9.44 12.93
N PHE A 115 -7.49 -8.96 12.27
CA PHE A 115 -6.62 -7.89 12.79
C PHE A 115 -7.42 -6.63 13.11
N TYR A 116 -8.22 -6.14 12.16
CA TYR A 116 -9.03 -4.92 12.36
C TYR A 116 -9.95 -5.05 13.58
N ARG A 117 -10.69 -6.15 13.69
CA ARG A 117 -11.58 -6.40 14.82
C ARG A 117 -10.85 -6.52 16.15
N ALA A 118 -9.65 -7.11 16.17
CA ALA A 118 -8.85 -7.23 17.40
C ALA A 118 -8.45 -5.87 17.97
N PHE A 119 -8.34 -4.85 17.12
CA PHE A 119 -8.05 -3.47 17.51
C PHE A 119 -9.27 -2.54 17.50
N GLY A 120 -10.49 -3.11 17.40
CA GLY A 120 -11.74 -2.38 17.52
C GLY A 120 -12.07 -1.47 16.34
N VAL A 121 -11.50 -1.76 15.15
CA VAL A 121 -11.80 -1.04 13.92
C VAL A 121 -12.49 -1.96 12.90
N GLU A 122 -13.28 -1.36 12.03
CA GLU A 122 -13.95 -2.05 10.94
C GLU A 122 -13.74 -1.25 9.64
N PRO A 123 -13.47 -1.91 8.52
CA PRO A 123 -13.47 -1.24 7.22
C PRO A 123 -14.87 -0.70 6.95
N GLY A 124 -14.97 0.48 6.35
CA GLY A 124 -16.24 1.07 5.94
C GLY A 124 -16.87 0.31 4.76
N ALA A 125 -17.18 1.03 3.68
CA ALA A 125 -17.71 0.42 2.45
C ALA A 125 -16.63 -0.23 1.58
N GLU A 126 -15.36 0.05 1.85
CA GLU A 126 -14.22 -0.47 1.07
C GLU A 126 -13.84 -1.89 1.50
N ARG A 127 -13.24 -2.65 0.60
CA ARG A 127 -12.71 -3.99 0.89
C ARG A 127 -11.59 -3.90 1.93
N PRO A 128 -11.54 -4.83 2.90
CA PRO A 128 -10.54 -4.80 3.97
C PRO A 128 -9.08 -4.90 3.47
N ASP A 129 -8.86 -5.53 2.33
CA ASP A 129 -7.55 -5.71 1.69
C ASP A 129 -7.16 -4.57 0.72
N HIS A 130 -7.82 -3.41 0.81
CA HIS A 130 -7.41 -2.24 0.04
C HIS A 130 -6.15 -1.62 0.63
N VAL A 131 -5.17 -1.28 -0.21
CA VAL A 131 -3.87 -0.73 0.19
C VAL A 131 -3.97 0.43 1.18
N ALA A 132 -4.92 1.36 0.95
CA ALA A 132 -5.11 2.50 1.84
C ALA A 132 -5.52 2.09 3.25
N LEU A 133 -6.43 1.10 3.38
CA LEU A 133 -6.89 0.60 4.69
C LEU A 133 -5.80 -0.15 5.44
N GLU A 134 -5.01 -0.98 4.75
CA GLU A 134 -3.88 -1.69 5.36
C GLU A 134 -2.82 -0.72 5.88
N LEU A 135 -2.50 0.32 5.10
CA LEU A 135 -1.55 1.36 5.50
C LEU A 135 -2.10 2.24 6.64
N GLU A 136 -3.39 2.55 6.63
CA GLU A 136 -4.06 3.29 7.71
C GLU A 136 -4.06 2.47 9.01
N PHE A 137 -4.28 1.16 8.92
CA PHE A 137 -4.21 0.26 10.06
C PHE A 137 -2.81 0.22 10.67
N LEU A 138 -1.75 0.16 9.85
CA LEU A 138 -0.38 0.29 10.36
C LEU A 138 -0.13 1.63 11.05
N ALA A 139 -0.62 2.73 10.49
CA ALA A 139 -0.52 4.05 11.12
C ALA A 139 -1.22 4.06 12.49
N LEU A 140 -2.38 3.41 12.62
CA LEU A 140 -3.08 3.23 13.88
C LEU A 140 -2.25 2.42 14.88
N LEU A 141 -1.67 1.29 14.48
CA LEU A 141 -0.87 0.45 15.37
C LEU A 141 0.37 1.19 15.91
N ILE A 142 1.01 2.00 15.07
CA ILE A 142 2.15 2.85 15.48
C ILE A 142 1.68 3.92 16.47
N ASP A 143 0.53 4.54 16.26
CA ASP A 143 -0.03 5.52 17.19
C ASP A 143 -0.40 4.88 18.53
N LEU A 144 -0.95 3.67 18.53
CA LEU A 144 -1.24 2.91 19.74
C LEU A 144 0.04 2.51 20.49
N GLU A 145 1.10 2.10 19.78
CA GLU A 145 2.41 1.83 20.38
C GLU A 145 2.98 3.09 21.04
N ALA A 146 2.93 4.23 20.34
CA ALA A 146 3.45 5.50 20.85
C ALA A 146 2.69 6.02 22.09
N ARG A 147 1.42 5.67 22.22
CA ARG A 147 0.56 6.03 23.36
C ARG A 147 0.46 4.95 24.42
N ALA A 148 1.21 3.85 24.31
CA ALA A 148 1.13 2.75 25.26
C ALA A 148 1.53 3.20 26.67
N GLU A 149 0.64 3.04 27.64
CA GLU A 149 0.86 3.36 29.05
C GLU A 149 1.46 2.19 29.83
N THR A 150 1.33 0.97 29.27
CA THR A 150 1.84 -0.25 29.88
C THR A 150 2.75 -1.00 28.92
N LYS A 151 3.64 -1.83 29.49
CA LYS A 151 4.51 -2.70 28.69
C LYS A 151 3.70 -3.68 27.83
N ASP A 152 2.58 -4.17 28.33
CA ASP A 152 1.74 -5.14 27.59
C ASP A 152 1.08 -4.47 26.38
N GLN A 153 0.58 -3.23 26.52
CA GLN A 153 0.05 -2.46 25.39
C GLN A 153 1.13 -2.22 24.32
N PHE A 154 2.33 -1.83 24.74
CA PHE A 154 3.46 -1.66 23.82
C PHE A 154 3.78 -2.95 23.07
N VAL A 155 3.91 -4.08 23.77
CA VAL A 155 4.25 -5.37 23.17
C VAL A 155 3.16 -5.81 22.20
N VAL A 156 1.88 -5.72 22.59
CA VAL A 156 0.75 -6.12 21.72
C VAL A 156 0.72 -5.31 20.44
N SER A 157 0.88 -3.98 20.53
CA SER A 157 0.90 -3.12 19.33
C SER A 157 2.11 -3.40 18.44
N ARG A 158 3.28 -3.63 19.03
CA ARG A 158 4.52 -3.96 18.31
C ARG A 158 4.45 -5.31 17.61
N ASP A 159 3.96 -6.33 18.29
CA ASP A 159 3.79 -7.67 17.72
C ASP A 159 2.74 -7.66 16.60
N ALA A 160 1.66 -6.88 16.74
CA ALA A 160 0.66 -6.72 15.69
C ALA A 160 1.27 -6.05 14.45
N GLN A 161 2.08 -4.98 14.60
CA GLN A 161 2.80 -4.36 13.49
C GLN A 161 3.69 -5.37 12.76
N SER A 162 4.52 -6.11 13.51
CA SER A 162 5.43 -7.10 12.94
C SER A 162 4.67 -8.17 12.15
N ASN A 163 3.62 -8.74 12.74
CA ASN A 163 2.82 -9.78 12.11
C ASN A 163 2.06 -9.24 10.88
N PHE A 164 1.49 -8.03 10.96
CA PHE A 164 0.76 -7.45 9.85
C PHE A 164 1.68 -7.09 8.68
N VAL A 165 2.85 -6.50 8.95
CA VAL A 165 3.86 -6.24 7.90
C VAL A 165 4.32 -7.54 7.25
N ALA A 166 4.61 -8.58 8.04
CA ALA A 166 5.09 -9.86 7.51
C ALA A 166 4.06 -10.59 6.64
N ASN A 167 2.78 -10.59 7.07
CA ASN A 167 1.75 -11.43 6.46
C ASN A 167 0.91 -10.69 5.40
N HIS A 168 0.83 -9.34 5.47
CA HIS A 168 -0.09 -8.55 4.64
C HIS A 168 0.57 -7.48 3.79
N LEU A 169 1.74 -6.94 4.15
CA LEU A 169 2.31 -5.83 3.39
C LEU A 169 3.58 -6.20 2.61
N ALA A 170 4.55 -6.79 3.28
CA ALA A 170 5.89 -6.96 2.71
C ALA A 170 5.92 -7.80 1.43
N TRP A 171 4.99 -8.72 1.25
CA TRP A 171 5.00 -9.67 0.15
C TRP A 171 4.39 -9.13 -1.16
N TRP A 172 3.43 -8.21 -1.12
CA TRP A 172 2.73 -7.74 -2.31
C TRP A 172 2.96 -6.25 -2.65
N LEU A 173 3.19 -5.37 -1.66
CA LEU A 173 3.40 -3.94 -1.90
C LEU A 173 4.52 -3.64 -2.91
N PRO A 174 5.67 -4.34 -2.91
CA PRO A 174 6.68 -4.12 -3.93
C PRO A 174 6.19 -4.45 -5.34
N SER A 175 5.36 -5.49 -5.49
CA SER A 175 4.78 -5.86 -6.79
C SER A 175 3.76 -4.82 -7.26
N PHE A 176 2.91 -4.33 -6.37
CA PHE A 176 1.98 -3.25 -6.64
C PHE A 176 2.71 -1.97 -7.11
N ALA A 177 3.73 -1.55 -6.37
CA ALA A 177 4.51 -0.36 -6.71
C ALA A 177 5.24 -0.49 -8.06
N GLN A 178 5.78 -1.68 -8.38
CA GLN A 178 6.41 -1.94 -9.67
C GLN A 178 5.41 -1.88 -10.83
N LEU A 179 4.17 -2.35 -10.63
CA LEU A 179 3.12 -2.20 -11.64
C LEU A 179 2.76 -0.74 -11.87
N LEU A 180 2.53 0.04 -10.81
CA LEU A 180 2.28 1.48 -10.93
C LEU A 180 3.37 2.17 -11.72
N TRP A 181 4.63 1.85 -11.41
CA TRP A 181 5.77 2.41 -12.12
C TRP A 181 5.82 2.00 -13.59
N LYS A 182 5.46 0.77 -13.91
CA LYS A 182 5.45 0.25 -15.27
C LYS A 182 4.34 0.87 -16.12
N GLU A 183 3.13 0.96 -15.57
CA GLU A 183 1.94 1.40 -16.31
C GLU A 183 1.84 2.92 -16.42
N SER A 184 2.26 3.65 -15.38
CA SER A 184 2.12 5.12 -15.30
C SER A 184 3.33 5.76 -14.61
N PRO A 185 4.55 5.69 -15.17
CA PRO A 185 5.80 6.08 -14.48
C PRO A 185 5.87 7.54 -14.05
N GLN A 186 5.05 8.42 -14.63
CA GLN A 186 4.99 9.84 -14.31
C GLN A 186 3.87 10.21 -13.32
N SER A 187 3.05 9.25 -12.92
CA SER A 187 1.91 9.50 -12.04
C SER A 187 2.35 9.77 -10.59
N PHE A 188 1.50 10.49 -9.86
CA PHE A 188 1.64 10.65 -8.42
C PHE A 188 1.55 9.31 -7.68
N PHE A 189 0.69 8.41 -8.17
CA PHE A 189 0.53 7.07 -7.59
C PHE A 189 1.77 6.20 -7.76
N ALA A 190 2.46 6.28 -8.90
CA ALA A 190 3.74 5.59 -9.10
C ALA A 190 4.83 6.12 -8.16
N ALA A 191 4.90 7.44 -7.96
CA ALA A 191 5.84 8.04 -7.01
C ALA A 191 5.50 7.65 -5.56
N SER A 192 4.21 7.59 -5.20
CA SER A 192 3.74 7.13 -3.88
C SER A 192 4.07 5.65 -3.64
N GLY A 193 3.92 4.80 -4.66
CA GLY A 193 4.35 3.40 -4.60
C GLY A 193 5.86 3.25 -4.41
N ARG A 194 6.65 4.11 -5.06
CA ARG A 194 8.11 4.14 -4.83
C ARG A 194 8.49 4.58 -3.43
N LEU A 195 7.76 5.53 -2.83
CA LEU A 195 7.95 5.88 -1.42
C LEU A 195 7.72 4.67 -0.51
N LEU A 196 6.66 3.87 -0.75
CA LEU A 196 6.43 2.61 -0.02
C LEU A 196 7.65 1.69 -0.12
N CYS A 197 8.15 1.44 -1.34
CA CYS A 197 9.32 0.60 -1.56
C CYS A 197 10.61 1.17 -0.95
N ALA A 198 10.67 2.47 -0.67
CA ALA A 198 11.84 3.12 -0.11
C ALA A 198 11.90 3.03 1.42
N PHE A 199 10.78 3.13 2.12
CA PHE A 199 10.79 3.07 3.59
C PHE A 199 10.48 1.66 4.15
N LEU A 200 9.78 0.80 3.40
CA LEU A 200 9.43 -0.56 3.83
C LEU A 200 10.63 -1.39 4.30
N PRO A 201 11.81 -1.36 3.65
CA PRO A 201 12.99 -2.10 4.14
C PRO A 201 13.40 -1.71 5.55
N THR A 202 13.41 -0.41 5.86
CA THR A 202 13.77 0.10 7.19
C THR A 202 12.73 -0.34 8.22
N GLU A 203 11.45 -0.23 7.91
CA GLU A 203 10.34 -0.69 8.77
C GLU A 203 10.45 -2.20 9.05
N ARG A 204 10.68 -3.01 8.01
CA ARG A 204 10.91 -4.45 8.20
C ARG A 204 12.08 -4.74 9.14
N ALA A 205 13.19 -4.03 8.97
CA ALA A 205 14.36 -4.20 9.84
C ALA A 205 14.05 -3.83 11.29
N LEU A 206 13.34 -2.71 11.53
CA LEU A 206 12.89 -2.28 12.85
C LEU A 206 11.94 -3.29 13.51
N LEU A 207 11.09 -3.94 12.71
CA LEU A 207 10.13 -4.95 13.15
C LEU A 207 10.69 -6.36 13.14
N LYS A 208 11.94 -6.57 12.68
CA LYS A 208 12.59 -7.88 12.52
C LYS A 208 11.85 -8.81 11.57
N VAL A 209 11.30 -8.24 10.50
CA VAL A 209 10.62 -8.96 9.42
C VAL A 209 11.60 -9.18 8.27
N GLU A 210 11.80 -10.42 7.88
CA GLU A 210 12.64 -10.77 6.74
C GLU A 210 12.00 -10.37 5.40
N PRO A 211 12.79 -10.02 4.37
CA PRO A 211 12.25 -9.76 3.05
C PRO A 211 11.63 -11.03 2.47
N PRO A 212 10.52 -10.92 1.71
CA PRO A 212 9.97 -12.08 1.04
C PRO A 212 10.98 -12.68 0.05
N SER A 213 11.08 -14.00 0.04
CA SER A 213 12.11 -14.73 -0.73
C SER A 213 11.82 -14.78 -2.23
N THR A 214 10.62 -14.45 -2.67
CA THR A 214 10.22 -14.57 -4.08
C THR A 214 9.33 -13.39 -4.48
N PRO A 215 9.65 -12.71 -5.61
CA PRO A 215 8.71 -11.74 -6.17
C PRO A 215 7.44 -12.49 -6.59
N ILE A 216 6.30 -11.99 -6.16
CA ILE A 216 5.01 -12.49 -6.64
C ILE A 216 4.64 -11.58 -7.82
N PRO A 217 4.72 -12.08 -9.06
CA PRO A 217 4.15 -11.34 -10.17
C PRO A 217 2.65 -11.24 -9.90
N PRO A 218 2.03 -10.05 -10.15
CA PRO A 218 0.59 -9.96 -10.11
C PRO A 218 0.02 -11.07 -10.95
N SER A 219 -0.99 -11.77 -10.44
CA SER A 219 -1.74 -12.69 -11.26
C SER A 219 -2.22 -11.87 -12.45
N ARG A 220 -1.73 -12.16 -13.65
CA ARG A 220 -2.33 -11.60 -14.86
C ARG A 220 -3.80 -12.00 -14.77
N ILE A 221 -4.66 -11.00 -14.62
CA ILE A 221 -6.05 -11.20 -14.99
C ILE A 221 -5.96 -11.45 -16.48
N GLU A 222 -5.96 -12.72 -16.87
CA GLU A 222 -6.15 -13.10 -18.26
C GLU A 222 -7.50 -12.48 -18.61
N ARG A 223 -7.49 -11.47 -19.48
CA ARG A 223 -8.75 -10.99 -20.05
C ARG A 223 -9.44 -12.23 -20.55
N PRO A 224 -10.72 -12.48 -20.19
CA PRO A 224 -11.47 -13.54 -20.84
C PRO A 224 -11.27 -13.31 -22.35
N GLU A 225 -10.72 -14.29 -23.03
CA GLU A 225 -10.66 -14.24 -24.50
C GLU A 225 -12.06 -13.84 -24.95
N GLU A 226 -12.16 -12.77 -25.75
CA GLU A 226 -13.42 -12.32 -26.28
C GLU A 226 -14.14 -13.56 -26.78
N CYS A 227 -15.32 -13.87 -26.24
CA CYS A 227 -16.09 -15.01 -26.67
C CYS A 227 -16.38 -14.85 -28.16
N GLU A 228 -15.52 -15.38 -29.02
CA GLU A 228 -15.86 -15.64 -30.40
C GLU A 228 -17.00 -16.67 -30.41
N GLY A 229 -18.24 -16.22 -30.38
CA GLY A 229 -19.33 -17.17 -30.54
C GLY A 229 -20.70 -16.86 -29.97
N CYS A 230 -20.99 -15.65 -29.49
CA CYS A 230 -22.38 -15.24 -29.27
C CYS A 230 -22.99 -14.57 -30.50
N SER A 231 -23.08 -15.31 -31.63
CA SER A 231 -23.98 -14.96 -32.71
C SER A 231 -25.35 -15.60 -32.44
N LEU A 232 -26.30 -14.83 -31.96
CA LEU A 232 -27.72 -15.19 -32.03
C LEU A 232 -28.09 -15.29 -33.48
N HIS A 233 -28.18 -16.51 -34.03
CA HIS A 233 -28.86 -16.76 -35.28
C HIS A 233 -30.37 -16.61 -35.04
N ALA A 234 -30.94 -15.54 -35.59
CA ALA A 234 -32.39 -15.42 -35.72
C ALA A 234 -32.92 -16.57 -36.59
N LEU A 235 -33.96 -17.26 -36.10
CA LEU A 235 -34.79 -18.19 -36.86
C LEU A 235 -35.72 -17.45 -37.82
#